data_39711970a4dd35d30b5fabbabd2b68b1
#
_entry.id   39711970a4dd35d30b5fabbabd2b68b1
#
_cell.length_a   1.000
_cell.length_b   1.000
_cell.length_c   1.000
_cell.angle_alpha   90.00
_cell.angle_beta   90.00
_cell.angle_gamma   90.00
#
_symmetry.space_group_name_H-M   'P 1'
#
loop_
_entity.id
_entity.type
_entity.pdbx_description
1 polymer ?
#
loop_
_entity_poly.entity_id
_entity_poly.type
_entity_poly.pdbx_seq_one_letter_code
_entity_poly.pdbx_strand_id
1 'polypeptide(L)'
;MLQLIDKKNRIIIYLIFLIILSTTSNKNIKDQKKYSLNISQINITGISDKNNLQLLNKLNNFFYKNIFFIEKREFDQIISEYKIVEEYSIKKIYPSILNVDIKPTKIIARISGNKKLLIGSNGKLIITETNNKTLPLFFGEFRTKKFLKFKESV
;
A
#
# COMPACT_ATOMS: atom_id res chain seq x y z
N MET A 1 -6.65 -22.52 -61.33
CA MET A 1 -5.93 -23.48 -60.47
C MET A 1 -5.10 -22.70 -59.47
N LEU A 2 -5.53 -22.64 -58.24
CA LEU A 2 -4.73 -22.07 -57.16
C LEU A 2 -3.66 -23.09 -56.77
N GLN A 3 -2.40 -22.82 -57.13
CA GLN A 3 -1.27 -23.63 -56.69
C GLN A 3 -1.24 -23.63 -55.17
N LEU A 4 -1.39 -24.84 -54.59
CA LEU A 4 -1.20 -25.04 -53.18
C LEU A 4 0.24 -24.68 -52.81
N ILE A 5 0.40 -23.56 -52.16
CA ILE A 5 1.70 -23.10 -51.63
C ILE A 5 2.27 -24.18 -50.74
N ASP A 6 3.44 -24.69 -51.10
CA ASP A 6 4.13 -25.73 -50.38
C ASP A 6 4.32 -25.36 -48.89
N LYS A 7 4.27 -26.32 -48.00
CA LYS A 7 4.32 -26.15 -46.54
C LYS A 7 5.53 -25.30 -46.11
N LYS A 8 6.68 -25.49 -46.76
CA LYS A 8 7.88 -24.69 -46.55
C LYS A 8 7.69 -23.21 -46.90
N ASN A 9 7.05 -22.93 -48.02
CA ASN A 9 6.83 -21.57 -48.49
C ASN A 9 5.83 -20.82 -47.58
N ARG A 10 4.85 -21.50 -46.99
CA ARG A 10 3.96 -20.91 -45.99
C ARG A 10 4.69 -20.48 -44.72
N ILE A 11 5.60 -21.30 -44.22
CA ILE A 11 6.41 -20.96 -43.06
C ILE A 11 7.29 -19.74 -43.33
N ILE A 12 7.92 -19.68 -44.51
CA ILE A 12 8.74 -18.55 -44.91
C ILE A 12 7.90 -17.26 -45.00
N ILE A 13 6.70 -17.33 -45.58
CA ILE A 13 5.77 -16.19 -45.64
C ILE A 13 5.39 -15.70 -44.25
N TYR A 14 5.06 -16.58 -43.34
CA TYR A 14 4.74 -16.20 -41.95
C TYR A 14 5.94 -15.56 -41.22
N LEU A 15 7.14 -16.07 -41.47
CA LEU A 15 8.37 -15.55 -40.88
C LEU A 15 8.68 -14.13 -41.42
N ILE A 16 8.51 -13.91 -42.72
CA ILE A 16 8.64 -12.60 -43.35
C ILE A 16 7.60 -11.62 -42.80
N PHE A 17 6.34 -12.06 -42.65
CA PHE A 17 5.25 -11.26 -42.07
C PHE A 17 5.53 -10.87 -40.63
N LEU A 18 6.07 -11.81 -39.83
CA LEU A 18 6.48 -11.57 -38.45
C LEU A 18 7.62 -10.54 -38.37
N ILE A 19 8.61 -10.63 -39.26
CA ILE A 19 9.71 -9.66 -39.34
C ILE A 19 9.18 -8.27 -39.72
N ILE A 20 8.29 -8.19 -40.72
CA ILE A 20 7.69 -6.91 -41.17
C ILE A 20 6.89 -6.28 -40.01
N LEU A 21 6.05 -7.05 -39.30
CA LEU A 21 5.30 -6.57 -38.16
C LEU A 21 6.21 -6.15 -36.99
N SER A 22 7.32 -6.85 -36.81
CA SER A 22 8.30 -6.55 -35.74
C SER A 22 9.11 -5.27 -36.05
N THR A 23 9.31 -4.93 -37.33
CA THR A 23 10.11 -3.76 -37.77
C THR A 23 9.27 -2.50 -37.96
N THR A 24 7.94 -2.55 -37.87
CA THR A 24 7.11 -1.35 -37.87
C THR A 24 7.31 -0.55 -36.59
N SER A 25 8.48 0.01 -36.41
CA SER A 25 8.71 1.00 -35.34
C SER A 25 7.97 2.28 -35.73
N ASN A 26 6.93 2.57 -35.04
CA ASN A 26 6.11 3.75 -35.24
C ASN A 26 6.93 5.00 -34.86
N LYS A 27 7.60 5.61 -35.88
CA LYS A 27 8.43 6.80 -35.70
C LYS A 27 7.67 8.04 -35.22
N ASN A 28 6.35 7.96 -35.13
CA ASN A 28 5.48 9.04 -34.64
C ASN A 28 5.25 9.01 -33.13
N ILE A 29 5.90 8.12 -32.38
CA ILE A 29 5.84 8.13 -30.94
C ILE A 29 6.89 9.10 -30.38
N LYS A 30 6.91 10.35 -30.87
CA LYS A 30 7.69 11.43 -30.22
C LYS A 30 7.10 11.85 -28.87
N ASP A 31 5.87 11.47 -28.58
CA ASP A 31 5.17 11.71 -27.31
C ASP A 31 4.93 10.42 -26.50
N GLN A 32 5.78 9.43 -26.66
CA GLN A 32 5.80 8.40 -25.61
C GLN A 32 6.18 9.10 -24.30
N LYS A 33 5.17 9.51 -23.53
CA LYS A 33 5.31 9.56 -22.08
C LYS A 33 5.99 8.25 -21.73
N LYS A 34 7.30 8.32 -21.50
CA LYS A 34 8.10 7.17 -21.07
C LYS A 34 7.35 6.62 -19.88
N TYR A 35 6.59 5.56 -20.07
CA TYR A 35 5.82 4.97 -18.98
C TYR A 35 6.81 4.58 -17.92
N SER A 36 7.04 5.50 -17.01
CA SER A 36 7.91 5.25 -15.89
C SER A 36 7.19 4.26 -14.98
N LEU A 37 7.74 3.09 -14.83
CA LEU A 37 7.27 2.10 -13.86
C LEU A 37 7.64 2.50 -12.42
N ASN A 38 8.27 3.66 -12.28
CA ASN A 38 8.61 4.22 -10.99
C ASN A 38 7.39 4.92 -10.39
N ILE A 39 7.22 4.77 -9.09
CA ILE A 39 6.13 5.39 -8.36
C ILE A 39 6.23 6.90 -8.50
N SER A 40 5.17 7.51 -9.03
CA SER A 40 5.00 8.95 -9.16
C SER A 40 3.95 9.51 -8.20
N GLN A 41 3.05 8.66 -7.71
CA GLN A 41 1.98 9.07 -6.81
C GLN A 41 1.72 8.01 -5.73
N ILE A 42 1.57 8.48 -4.50
CA ILE A 42 1.17 7.66 -3.35
C ILE A 42 -0.08 8.30 -2.75
N ASN A 43 -1.18 7.56 -2.72
CA ASN A 43 -2.43 7.97 -2.11
C ASN A 43 -2.63 7.22 -0.80
N ILE A 44 -2.91 7.93 0.28
CA ILE A 44 -3.18 7.33 1.59
C ILE A 44 -4.59 7.70 1.99
N THR A 45 -5.38 6.71 2.40
CA THR A 45 -6.76 6.87 2.84
C THR A 45 -6.98 6.21 4.20
N GLY A 46 -8.05 6.59 4.90
CA GLY A 46 -8.52 5.93 6.13
C GLY A 46 -8.04 6.54 7.45
N ILE A 47 -7.11 7.48 7.46
CA ILE A 47 -6.70 8.24 8.66
C ILE A 47 -6.83 9.74 8.45
N SER A 48 -6.70 10.54 9.52
CA SER A 48 -6.80 12.00 9.43
C SER A 48 -5.68 12.60 8.58
N ASP A 49 -5.93 13.78 7.97
CA ASP A 49 -5.01 14.46 7.08
C ASP A 49 -3.62 14.69 7.71
N LYS A 50 -3.57 15.06 8.99
CA LYS A 50 -2.31 15.23 9.72
C LYS A 50 -1.49 13.94 9.74
N ASN A 51 -2.13 12.81 10.04
CA ASN A 51 -1.47 11.50 10.07
C ASN A 51 -1.13 11.01 8.65
N ASN A 52 -1.98 11.32 7.67
CA ASN A 52 -1.70 11.04 6.26
C ASN A 52 -0.42 11.72 5.80
N LEU A 53 -0.26 13.01 6.08
CA LEU A 53 0.94 13.76 5.72
C LEU A 53 2.20 13.22 6.39
N GLN A 54 2.12 12.87 7.67
CA GLN A 54 3.26 12.27 8.39
C GLN A 54 3.66 10.92 7.79
N LEU A 55 2.69 10.08 7.47
CA LEU A 55 2.95 8.79 6.84
C LEU A 55 3.47 8.95 5.42
N LEU A 56 2.91 9.88 4.64
CA LEU A 56 3.38 10.19 3.29
C LEU A 56 4.85 10.60 3.29
N ASN A 57 5.26 11.46 4.23
CA ASN A 57 6.65 11.87 4.37
C ASN A 57 7.58 10.68 4.64
N LYS A 58 7.15 9.71 5.44
CA LYS A 58 7.94 8.47 5.65
C LYS A 58 7.95 7.53 4.45
N LEU A 59 6.88 7.55 3.65
CA LEU A 59 6.81 6.80 2.40
C LEU A 59 7.51 7.48 1.22
N ASN A 60 8.09 8.68 1.40
CA ASN A 60 8.83 9.37 0.35
C ASN A 60 9.96 8.54 -0.26
N ASN A 61 10.55 7.63 0.51
CA ASN A 61 11.58 6.71 0.01
C ASN A 61 11.09 5.74 -1.07
N PHE A 62 9.77 5.60 -1.24
CA PHE A 62 9.19 4.79 -2.30
C PHE A 62 8.99 5.54 -3.60
N PHE A 63 8.97 6.88 -3.58
CA PHE A 63 8.97 7.64 -4.82
C PHE A 63 10.20 7.27 -5.65
N TYR A 64 10.00 7.16 -6.94
CA TYR A 64 11.01 6.74 -7.92
C TYR A 64 11.49 5.29 -7.83
N LYS A 65 11.05 4.49 -6.84
CA LYS A 65 11.24 3.04 -6.87
C LYS A 65 10.32 2.41 -7.92
N ASN A 66 10.81 1.35 -8.56
CA ASN A 66 10.00 0.61 -9.52
C ASN A 66 8.86 -0.13 -8.80
N ILE A 67 7.61 0.09 -9.25
CA ILE A 67 6.39 -0.44 -8.61
C ILE A 67 6.36 -1.97 -8.53
N PHE A 68 7.04 -2.68 -9.46
CA PHE A 68 7.09 -4.14 -9.45
C PHE A 68 7.92 -4.71 -8.31
N PHE A 69 9.02 -4.03 -7.96
CA PHE A 69 10.00 -4.53 -6.98
C PHE A 69 9.72 -4.11 -5.54
N ILE A 70 8.61 -3.44 -5.30
CA ILE A 70 8.21 -3.05 -3.94
C ILE A 70 7.70 -4.26 -3.19
N GLU A 71 8.31 -4.51 -2.04
CA GLU A 71 7.94 -5.57 -1.13
C GLU A 71 7.05 -5.07 0.01
N LYS A 72 6.08 -5.90 0.42
CA LYS A 72 5.20 -5.58 1.55
C LYS A 72 5.98 -5.35 2.85
N ARG A 73 7.08 -6.09 3.07
CA ARG A 73 7.90 -5.95 4.28
C ARG A 73 8.45 -4.54 4.52
N GLU A 74 8.77 -3.82 3.45
CA GLU A 74 9.24 -2.43 3.56
C GLU A 74 8.15 -1.52 4.15
N PHE A 75 6.88 -1.77 3.79
CA PHE A 75 5.74 -1.06 4.36
C PHE A 75 5.45 -1.49 5.79
N ASP A 76 5.52 -2.80 6.09
CA ASP A 76 5.31 -3.32 7.44
C ASP A 76 6.20 -2.62 8.46
N GLN A 77 7.47 -2.38 8.12
CA GLN A 77 8.41 -1.67 8.98
C GLN A 77 7.96 -0.24 9.27
N ILE A 78 7.58 0.51 8.24
CA ILE A 78 7.16 1.91 8.40
C ILE A 78 5.81 2.01 9.10
N ILE A 79 4.82 1.22 8.67
CA ILE A 79 3.46 1.31 9.18
C ILE A 79 3.35 0.79 10.61
N SER A 80 4.18 -0.19 11.02
CA SER A 80 4.20 -0.72 12.38
C SER A 80 4.54 0.33 13.45
N GLU A 81 5.24 1.40 13.08
CA GLU A 81 5.53 2.54 13.96
C GLU A 81 4.26 3.36 14.28
N TYR A 82 3.24 3.30 13.42
CA TYR A 82 1.99 4.03 13.61
C TYR A 82 1.02 3.23 14.47
N LYS A 83 0.97 3.57 15.75
CA LYS A 83 0.14 2.86 16.74
C LYS A 83 -1.35 2.94 16.46
N ILE A 84 -1.78 3.95 15.70
CA ILE A 84 -3.17 4.16 15.31
C ILE A 84 -3.64 3.19 14.21
N VAL A 85 -2.74 2.50 13.54
CA VAL A 85 -3.09 1.57 12.46
C VAL A 85 -3.45 0.20 13.04
N GLU A 86 -4.67 -0.27 12.74
CA GLU A 86 -5.14 -1.64 13.01
C GLU A 86 -4.69 -2.57 11.90
N GLU A 87 -5.10 -2.25 10.68
CA GLU A 87 -4.84 -2.99 9.46
C GLU A 87 -4.52 -2.03 8.32
N TYR A 88 -3.87 -2.51 7.30
CA TYR A 88 -3.66 -1.75 6.07
C TYR A 88 -3.65 -2.66 4.84
N SER A 89 -3.96 -2.10 3.70
CA SER A 89 -3.82 -2.76 2.40
C SER A 89 -3.09 -1.87 1.41
N ILE A 90 -2.35 -2.50 0.50
CA ILE A 90 -1.61 -1.80 -0.55
C ILE A 90 -2.10 -2.30 -1.89
N LYS A 91 -2.50 -1.37 -2.75
CA LYS A 91 -2.90 -1.64 -4.13
C LYS A 91 -1.96 -0.93 -5.08
N LYS A 92 -1.30 -1.70 -5.93
CA LYS A 92 -0.48 -1.19 -7.02
C LYS A 92 -1.38 -0.89 -8.22
N ILE A 93 -1.45 0.36 -8.64
CA ILE A 93 -2.17 0.78 -9.84
C ILE A 93 -1.12 1.16 -10.89
N TYR A 94 -0.97 0.30 -11.86
CA TYR A 94 0.01 0.49 -12.92
C TYR A 94 -0.34 1.67 -13.82
N PRO A 95 0.65 2.40 -14.34
CA PRO A 95 2.07 2.07 -14.27
C PRO A 95 2.80 2.59 -13.00
N SER A 96 2.27 3.55 -12.23
CA SER A 96 3.09 4.33 -11.30
C SER A 96 2.38 4.82 -10.03
N ILE A 97 1.17 4.32 -9.73
CA ILE A 97 0.37 4.77 -8.57
C ILE A 97 0.34 3.69 -7.49
N LEU A 98 0.50 4.11 -6.25
CA LEU A 98 0.39 3.26 -5.08
C LEU A 98 -0.72 3.78 -4.18
N ASN A 99 -1.74 2.96 -3.94
CA ASN A 99 -2.80 3.27 -2.99
C ASN A 99 -2.56 2.50 -1.69
N VAL A 100 -2.56 3.21 -0.57
CA VAL A 100 -2.41 2.66 0.79
C VAL A 100 -3.69 2.95 1.55
N ASP A 101 -4.52 1.93 1.73
CA ASP A 101 -5.76 2.04 2.49
C ASP A 101 -5.51 1.60 3.93
N ILE A 102 -5.76 2.48 4.89
CA ILE A 102 -5.51 2.25 6.31
C ILE A 102 -6.82 2.16 7.06
N LYS A 103 -6.96 1.11 7.85
CA LYS A 103 -8.03 0.96 8.82
C LYS A 103 -7.52 1.37 10.19
N PRO A 104 -8.01 2.50 10.74
CA PRO A 104 -7.58 2.94 12.06
C PRO A 104 -8.10 2.01 13.16
N THR A 105 -7.33 1.88 14.23
CA THR A 105 -7.75 1.14 15.42
C THR A 105 -8.87 1.86 16.14
N LYS A 106 -9.83 1.10 16.68
CA LYS A 106 -10.88 1.65 17.53
C LYS A 106 -10.31 1.91 18.92
N ILE A 107 -10.60 3.07 19.48
CA ILE A 107 -10.22 3.38 20.86
C ILE A 107 -11.25 2.73 21.78
N ILE A 108 -10.79 1.92 22.72
CA ILE A 108 -11.68 1.11 23.58
C ILE A 108 -11.61 1.46 25.06
N ALA A 109 -10.50 2.03 25.51
CA ALA A 109 -10.34 2.43 26.90
C ALA A 109 -9.29 3.56 27.06
N ARG A 110 -9.27 4.16 28.25
CA ARG A 110 -8.25 5.12 28.68
C ARG A 110 -7.53 4.58 29.90
N ILE A 111 -6.25 4.93 30.06
CA ILE A 111 -5.48 4.51 31.22
C ILE A 111 -5.77 5.44 32.41
N SER A 112 -6.05 4.84 33.58
CA SER A 112 -6.17 5.59 34.83
C SER A 112 -4.84 6.26 35.18
N GLY A 113 -4.91 7.53 35.65
CA GLY A 113 -3.71 8.30 35.98
C GLY A 113 -3.06 9.04 34.80
N ASN A 114 -3.35 8.69 33.55
CA ASN A 114 -2.85 9.42 32.40
C ASN A 114 -3.96 9.69 31.37
N LYS A 115 -4.52 10.89 31.40
CA LYS A 115 -5.66 11.29 30.54
C LYS A 115 -5.32 11.33 29.05
N LYS A 116 -4.04 11.32 28.67
CA LYS A 116 -3.58 11.38 27.28
C LYS A 116 -3.31 10.00 26.67
N LEU A 117 -3.29 8.93 27.50
CA LEU A 117 -3.03 7.57 27.01
C LEU A 117 -4.32 6.79 26.83
N LEU A 118 -4.56 6.38 25.60
CA LEU A 118 -5.69 5.56 25.19
C LEU A 118 -5.22 4.18 24.75
N ILE A 119 -6.10 3.19 24.87
CA ILE A 119 -5.87 1.81 24.46
C ILE A 119 -6.65 1.58 23.17
N GLY A 120 -5.94 1.21 22.10
CA GLY A 120 -6.54 0.77 20.85
C GLY A 120 -6.98 -0.69 20.88
N SER A 121 -7.91 -1.06 20.02
CA SER A 121 -8.34 -2.46 19.81
C SER A 121 -7.20 -3.38 19.38
N ASN A 122 -6.16 -2.81 18.78
CA ASN A 122 -4.91 -3.51 18.43
C ASN A 122 -3.96 -3.74 19.63
N GLY A 123 -4.37 -3.35 20.85
CA GLY A 123 -3.56 -3.47 22.05
C GLY A 123 -2.38 -2.51 22.11
N LYS A 124 -2.33 -1.46 21.31
CA LYS A 124 -1.28 -0.44 21.35
C LYS A 124 -1.75 0.77 22.14
N LEU A 125 -0.80 1.42 22.82
CA LEU A 125 -1.05 2.68 23.53
C LEU A 125 -0.93 3.85 22.57
N ILE A 126 -2.00 4.65 22.47
CA ILE A 126 -2.11 5.80 21.59
C ILE A 126 -2.11 7.05 22.45
N ILE A 127 -1.27 8.02 22.08
CA ILE A 127 -1.25 9.34 22.71
C ILE A 127 -2.20 10.25 21.95
N THR A 128 -3.13 10.88 22.67
CA THR A 128 -4.06 11.85 22.08
C THR A 128 -4.14 13.10 22.93
N GLU A 129 -4.43 14.22 22.28
CA GLU A 129 -4.71 15.48 22.97
C GLU A 129 -6.17 15.58 23.44
N THR A 130 -7.06 14.73 22.89
CA THR A 130 -8.48 14.74 23.18
C THR A 130 -8.79 13.88 24.43
N ASN A 131 -9.41 14.52 25.43
CA ASN A 131 -9.86 13.84 26.63
C ASN A 131 -11.28 13.30 26.42
N ASN A 132 -11.40 12.07 25.95
CA ASN A 132 -12.71 11.43 25.79
C ASN A 132 -13.17 10.79 27.10
N LYS A 133 -13.99 11.52 27.88
CA LYS A 133 -14.47 11.10 29.20
C LYS A 133 -15.44 9.91 29.16
N THR A 134 -15.99 9.58 28.01
CA THR A 134 -16.98 8.48 27.85
C THR A 134 -16.35 7.10 27.78
N LEU A 135 -15.04 7.02 27.55
CA LEU A 135 -14.33 5.75 27.47
C LEU A 135 -14.13 5.13 28.86
N PRO A 136 -14.26 3.80 28.98
CA PRO A 136 -13.99 3.09 30.22
C PRO A 136 -12.55 3.30 30.68
N LEU A 137 -12.35 3.30 32.02
CA LEU A 137 -11.04 3.42 32.63
C LEU A 137 -10.41 2.05 32.81
N PHE A 138 -9.19 1.91 32.36
CA PHE A 138 -8.34 0.78 32.64
C PHE A 138 -7.46 1.09 33.84
N PHE A 139 -7.51 0.22 34.86
CA PHE A 139 -6.73 0.32 36.10
C PHE A 139 -5.62 -0.72 36.11
N GLY A 140 -4.46 -0.36 36.64
CA GLY A 140 -3.30 -1.22 36.79
C GLY A 140 -2.29 -1.16 35.64
N GLU A 141 -1.33 -2.09 35.66
CA GLU A 141 -0.26 -2.15 34.67
C GLU A 141 -0.79 -2.73 33.36
N PHE A 142 -0.71 -1.93 32.30
CA PHE A 142 -1.12 -2.36 30.97
C PHE A 142 -0.03 -3.20 30.29
N ARG A 143 -0.39 -4.45 29.95
CA ARG A 143 0.46 -5.36 29.16
C ARG A 143 -0.29 -5.83 27.94
N THR A 144 0.17 -5.43 26.75
CA THR A 144 -0.45 -5.74 25.44
C THR A 144 -0.78 -7.23 25.29
N LYS A 145 0.15 -8.14 25.64
CA LYS A 145 -0.06 -9.59 25.49
C LYS A 145 -1.21 -10.11 26.36
N LYS A 146 -1.33 -9.63 27.61
CA LYS A 146 -2.44 -10.03 28.51
C LYS A 146 -3.77 -9.47 28.03
N PHE A 147 -3.75 -8.23 27.53
CA PHE A 147 -4.92 -7.57 27.00
C PHE A 147 -5.47 -8.28 25.75
N LEU A 148 -4.63 -8.64 24.79
CA LEU A 148 -5.06 -9.35 23.59
C LEU A 148 -5.64 -10.72 23.92
N LYS A 149 -5.04 -11.49 24.84
CA LYS A 149 -5.61 -12.76 25.32
C LYS A 149 -6.98 -12.59 25.96
N PHE A 150 -7.16 -11.54 26.77
CA PHE A 150 -8.46 -11.24 27.37
C PHE A 150 -9.50 -10.89 26.31
N LYS A 151 -9.12 -10.07 25.30
CA LYS A 151 -10.02 -9.71 24.19
C LYS A 151 -10.47 -10.93 23.38
N GLU A 152 -9.62 -11.94 23.21
CA GLU A 152 -9.93 -13.18 22.48
C GLU A 152 -10.85 -14.11 23.28
N SER A 153 -10.91 -13.94 24.61
CA SER A 153 -11.73 -14.78 25.51
C SER A 153 -13.14 -14.23 25.76
N VAL A 154 -13.44 -13.03 25.30
CA VAL A 154 -14.73 -12.33 25.39
C VAL A 154 -15.39 -12.21 24.03
#